data_bc93d8ae0e334bcfdf618348c553885b
#
_entry.id   bc93d8ae0e334bcfdf618348c553885b
#
_cell.length_a   1.000
_cell.length_b   1.000
_cell.length_c   1.000
_cell.angle_alpha   90.00
_cell.angle_beta   90.00
_cell.angle_gamma   90.00
#
_symmetry.space_group_name_H-M   'P 1'
#
loop_
_entity.id
_entity.type
_entity.pdbx_description
1 polymer ?
#
loop_
_entity_poly.entity_id
_entity_poly.type
_entity_poly.pdbx_seq_one_letter_code
_entity_poly.pdbx_strand_id
1 'polypeptide(L)'
;MKTSKVFLLIALISFFNFSFVNADVKLPRIFSSNMVLQQGIEIPVWGWADKGEQISVTFNNKSVRTKTDSNGKWIVKLPVQEYGGPHTLTVKGKNTVVFVNILIGEVWVCSGQSNMEMSVVQSNNAENEIATANFPKIRLFTVPKNVAQYPNDDISSGEWLECTPETVINFS
;
A
#
# COMPACT_ATOMS: atom_id res chain seq x y z
N MET A 1 55.71 -21.35 17.87
CA MET A 1 54.43 -22.11 17.75
C MET A 1 53.24 -21.53 18.52
N LYS A 2 53.40 -20.54 19.40
CA LYS A 2 52.25 -19.93 20.13
C LYS A 2 51.53 -18.80 19.39
N THR A 3 52.21 -18.11 18.49
CA THR A 3 51.68 -16.97 17.71
C THR A 3 50.69 -17.37 16.59
N SER A 4 50.87 -18.57 16.01
CA SER A 4 50.00 -19.06 14.90
C SER A 4 48.57 -19.41 15.37
N LYS A 5 48.41 -19.86 16.63
CA LYS A 5 47.10 -20.20 17.19
C LYS A 5 46.24 -18.98 17.55
N VAL A 6 46.91 -17.85 17.91
CA VAL A 6 46.23 -16.59 18.22
C VAL A 6 45.69 -15.95 16.92
N PHE A 7 46.43 -16.00 15.83
CA PHE A 7 45.98 -15.50 14.50
C PHE A 7 44.79 -16.29 13.98
N LEU A 8 44.75 -17.61 14.18
CA LEU A 8 43.63 -18.45 13.75
C LEU A 8 42.36 -18.14 14.55
N LEU A 9 42.47 -17.81 15.84
CA LEU A 9 41.32 -17.45 16.68
C LEU A 9 40.75 -16.08 16.33
N ILE A 10 41.60 -15.10 15.98
CA ILE A 10 41.16 -13.76 15.54
C ILE A 10 40.50 -13.84 14.17
N ALA A 11 40.98 -14.67 13.24
CA ALA A 11 40.35 -14.88 11.94
C ALA A 11 38.97 -15.55 12.04
N LEU A 12 38.74 -16.41 13.03
CA LEU A 12 37.43 -17.06 13.25
C LEU A 12 36.37 -16.11 13.82
N ILE A 13 36.78 -15.10 14.61
CA ILE A 13 35.87 -14.10 15.20
C ILE A 13 35.40 -13.08 14.16
N SER A 14 36.18 -12.82 13.10
CA SER A 14 35.84 -11.86 12.04
C SER A 14 34.71 -12.31 11.10
N PHE A 15 34.30 -13.57 11.11
CA PHE A 15 33.27 -14.12 10.21
C PHE A 15 31.84 -14.07 10.78
N PHE A 16 31.63 -13.60 12.02
CA PHE A 16 30.30 -13.53 12.64
C PHE A 16 29.72 -12.10 12.67
N ASN A 17 29.88 -11.34 11.57
CA ASN A 17 29.04 -10.18 11.37
C ASN A 17 27.69 -10.66 10.79
N PHE A 18 26.81 -11.20 11.66
CA PHE A 18 25.39 -11.33 11.32
C PHE A 18 24.81 -9.92 11.18
N SER A 19 24.84 -9.38 9.98
CA SER A 19 24.00 -8.23 9.66
C SER A 19 22.55 -8.72 9.73
N PHE A 20 21.87 -8.41 10.83
CA PHE A 20 20.42 -8.53 10.87
C PHE A 20 19.87 -7.51 9.87
N VAL A 21 19.55 -7.99 8.66
CA VAL A 21 18.73 -7.21 7.73
C VAL A 21 17.35 -7.12 8.36
N ASN A 22 17.09 -6.01 9.05
CA ASN A 22 15.77 -5.72 9.57
C ASN A 22 14.87 -5.38 8.38
N ALA A 23 13.78 -6.08 8.22
CA ALA A 23 12.77 -5.72 7.25
C ALA A 23 11.84 -4.68 7.87
N ASP A 24 11.80 -3.49 7.29
CA ASP A 24 10.85 -2.44 7.65
C ASP A 24 9.41 -2.89 7.35
N VAL A 25 8.46 -2.36 8.13
CA VAL A 25 7.04 -2.50 7.81
C VAL A 25 6.79 -1.98 6.39
N LYS A 26 6.17 -2.85 5.57
CA LYS A 26 5.76 -2.54 4.20
C LYS A 26 4.28 -2.88 4.01
N LEU A 27 3.62 -2.10 3.17
CA LEU A 27 2.26 -2.37 2.73
C LEU A 27 2.24 -2.53 1.21
N PRO A 28 1.26 -3.27 0.65
CA PRO A 28 1.01 -3.27 -0.78
C PRO A 28 0.77 -1.87 -1.32
N ARG A 29 1.14 -1.64 -2.58
CA ARG A 29 1.04 -0.33 -3.25
C ARG A 29 -0.38 0.22 -3.36
N ILE A 30 -1.39 -0.66 -3.25
CA ILE A 30 -2.78 -0.22 -3.17
C ILE A 30 -3.04 0.68 -1.95
N PHE A 31 -2.24 0.54 -0.87
CA PHE A 31 -2.24 1.46 0.24
C PHE A 31 -1.26 2.60 -0.02
N SER A 32 -1.81 3.76 -0.29
CA SER A 32 -1.03 4.99 -0.45
C SER A 32 -1.84 6.20 -0.02
N SER A 33 -1.21 7.37 0.07
CA SER A 33 -1.94 8.62 0.26
C SER A 33 -2.97 8.82 -0.85
N ASN A 34 -4.01 9.57 -0.57
CA ASN A 34 -5.17 9.83 -1.44
C ASN A 34 -6.11 8.62 -1.68
N MET A 35 -5.85 7.44 -1.10
CA MET A 35 -6.71 6.26 -1.28
C MET A 35 -8.12 6.47 -0.77
N VAL A 36 -9.05 5.64 -1.27
CA VAL A 36 -10.39 5.46 -0.71
C VAL A 36 -10.47 4.09 -0.07
N LEU A 37 -11.00 4.03 1.14
CA LEU A 37 -11.30 2.78 1.83
C LEU A 37 -12.83 2.59 1.86
N GLN A 38 -13.29 1.34 1.66
CA GLN A 38 -14.70 1.02 1.57
C GLN A 38 -15.43 1.32 2.88
N GLN A 39 -16.53 2.07 2.79
CA GLN A 39 -17.44 2.32 3.92
C GLN A 39 -18.29 1.10 4.25
N GLY A 40 -18.89 1.10 5.45
CA GLY A 40 -19.93 0.15 5.84
C GLY A 40 -19.46 -1.27 6.14
N ILE A 41 -18.18 -1.56 6.00
CA ILE A 41 -17.57 -2.87 6.30
C ILE A 41 -16.32 -2.73 7.17
N GLU A 42 -15.89 -3.83 7.79
CA GLU A 42 -14.56 -3.88 8.39
C GLU A 42 -13.49 -3.72 7.31
N ILE A 43 -12.53 -2.84 7.55
CA ILE A 43 -11.51 -2.51 6.55
C ILE A 43 -10.26 -3.35 6.83
N PRO A 44 -9.91 -4.33 5.98
CA PRO A 44 -8.67 -5.07 6.11
C PRO A 44 -7.47 -4.19 5.72
N VAL A 45 -6.46 -4.18 6.57
CA VAL A 45 -5.15 -3.57 6.28
C VAL A 45 -4.09 -4.62 6.54
N TRP A 46 -3.20 -4.82 5.56
CA TRP A 46 -2.21 -5.89 5.61
C TRP A 46 -0.87 -5.48 5.02
N GLY A 47 0.13 -6.29 5.26
CA GLY A 47 1.47 -6.05 4.74
C GLY A 47 2.49 -7.05 5.26
N TRP A 48 3.75 -6.62 5.23
CA TRP A 48 4.90 -7.44 5.60
C TRP A 48 5.78 -6.67 6.59
N ALA A 49 6.47 -7.41 7.44
CA ALA A 49 7.50 -6.93 8.35
C ALA A 49 8.35 -8.11 8.85
N ASP A 50 9.26 -7.90 9.78
CA ASP A 50 10.03 -8.99 10.35
C ASP A 50 9.13 -10.01 11.06
N LYS A 51 9.52 -11.28 11.00
CA LYS A 51 8.83 -12.36 11.72
C LYS A 51 8.69 -12.03 13.22
N GLY A 52 7.45 -12.11 13.70
CA GLY A 52 7.13 -11.87 15.09
C GLY A 52 7.14 -10.40 15.50
N GLU A 53 7.24 -9.47 14.56
CA GLU A 53 7.17 -8.04 14.83
C GLU A 53 5.77 -7.61 15.27
N GLN A 54 5.72 -6.71 16.25
CA GLN A 54 4.48 -6.09 16.71
C GLN A 54 4.11 -4.94 15.80
N ILE A 55 2.92 -5.00 15.21
CA ILE A 55 2.38 -3.98 14.32
C ILE A 55 1.20 -3.29 14.99
N SER A 56 1.17 -1.96 14.93
CA SER A 56 0.05 -1.14 15.37
C SER A 56 -0.46 -0.31 14.20
N VAL A 57 -1.72 -0.46 13.87
CA VAL A 57 -2.40 0.32 12.82
C VAL A 57 -3.37 1.29 13.50
N THR A 58 -3.15 2.58 13.29
CA THR A 58 -3.99 3.65 13.86
C THR A 58 -4.74 4.35 12.75
N PHE A 59 -6.05 4.43 12.89
CA PHE A 59 -6.95 5.12 11.98
C PHE A 59 -8.09 5.77 12.79
N ASN A 60 -8.38 7.03 12.50
CA ASN A 60 -9.47 7.75 13.16
C ASN A 60 -9.42 7.67 14.71
N ASN A 61 -8.24 7.90 15.30
CA ASN A 61 -7.96 7.81 16.75
C ASN A 61 -8.18 6.41 17.37
N LYS A 62 -8.41 5.37 16.56
CA LYS A 62 -8.50 3.99 17.02
C LYS A 62 -7.27 3.22 16.57
N SER A 63 -6.69 2.42 17.46
CA SER A 63 -5.53 1.59 17.15
C SER A 63 -5.88 0.11 17.29
N VAL A 64 -5.52 -0.66 16.26
CA VAL A 64 -5.59 -2.13 16.28
C VAL A 64 -4.18 -2.68 16.21
N ARG A 65 -3.89 -3.74 16.97
CA ARG A 65 -2.57 -4.36 17.04
C ARG A 65 -2.60 -5.79 16.57
N THR A 66 -1.51 -6.20 15.95
CA THR A 66 -1.27 -7.57 15.52
C THR A 66 0.21 -7.91 15.63
N LYS A 67 0.55 -9.13 15.32
CA LYS A 67 1.93 -9.62 15.22
C LYS A 67 2.08 -10.34 13.90
N THR A 68 3.22 -10.14 13.23
CA THR A 68 3.53 -10.86 11.99
C THR A 68 3.64 -12.36 12.24
N ASP A 69 3.20 -13.13 11.27
CA ASP A 69 3.31 -14.59 11.26
C ASP A 69 4.75 -15.08 10.99
N SER A 70 4.91 -16.40 10.81
CA SER A 70 6.21 -17.04 10.51
C SER A 70 6.79 -16.62 9.15
N ASN A 71 5.94 -16.11 8.23
CA ASN A 71 6.29 -15.67 6.88
C ASN A 71 6.48 -14.14 6.80
N GLY A 72 6.41 -13.44 7.95
CA GLY A 72 6.49 -11.99 7.99
C GLY A 72 5.24 -11.28 7.49
N LYS A 73 4.09 -11.97 7.33
CA LYS A 73 2.82 -11.37 6.91
C LYS A 73 2.00 -10.96 8.13
N TRP A 74 1.29 -9.86 8.02
CA TRP A 74 0.36 -9.37 9.04
C TRP A 74 -0.93 -8.85 8.40
N ILE A 75 -1.99 -8.89 9.15
CA ILE A 75 -3.29 -8.32 8.80
C ILE A 75 -4.00 -7.83 10.06
N VAL A 76 -4.70 -6.72 9.94
CA VAL A 76 -5.68 -6.24 10.92
C VAL A 76 -6.99 -5.92 10.20
N LYS A 77 -8.08 -5.87 10.96
CA LYS A 77 -9.36 -5.35 10.51
C LYS A 77 -9.66 -4.10 11.33
N LEU A 78 -9.73 -2.97 10.66
CA LEU A 78 -10.19 -1.73 11.27
C LEU A 78 -11.71 -1.80 11.41
N PRO A 79 -12.29 -1.21 12.48
CA PRO A 79 -13.73 -1.15 12.66
C PRO A 79 -14.42 -0.47 11.49
N VAL A 80 -15.67 -0.81 11.26
CA VAL A 80 -16.56 -0.15 10.29
C VAL A 80 -16.47 1.38 10.43
N GLN A 81 -16.39 2.05 9.30
CA GLN A 81 -16.33 3.51 9.20
C GLN A 81 -17.49 4.01 8.34
N GLU A 82 -18.02 5.17 8.70
CA GLU A 82 -18.95 5.95 7.88
C GLU A 82 -18.17 6.77 6.84
N TYR A 83 -18.85 7.15 5.75
CA TYR A 83 -18.22 7.98 4.73
C TYR A 83 -17.65 9.28 5.32
N GLY A 84 -16.57 9.76 4.75
CA GLY A 84 -15.94 11.01 5.22
C GLY A 84 -14.47 11.09 4.92
N GLY A 85 -13.84 12.06 5.55
CA GLY A 85 -12.41 12.35 5.40
C GLY A 85 -12.17 13.82 5.08
N PRO A 86 -10.90 14.20 4.87
CA PRO A 86 -9.73 13.34 4.80
C PRO A 86 -9.26 12.81 6.17
N HIS A 87 -8.76 11.59 6.18
CA HIS A 87 -8.19 10.91 7.34
C HIS A 87 -6.71 10.58 7.14
N THR A 88 -6.07 10.13 8.22
CA THR A 88 -4.69 9.62 8.22
C THR A 88 -4.66 8.19 8.74
N LEU A 89 -3.94 7.31 8.04
CA LEU A 89 -3.60 5.96 8.47
C LEU A 89 -2.13 5.93 8.87
N THR A 90 -1.86 5.47 10.08
CA THR A 90 -0.48 5.28 10.57
C THR A 90 -0.26 3.81 10.88
N VAL A 91 0.76 3.23 10.30
CA VAL A 91 1.21 1.86 10.56
C VAL A 91 2.58 1.93 11.21
N LYS A 92 2.68 1.41 12.42
CA LYS A 92 3.90 1.43 13.23
C LYS A 92 4.35 0.01 13.55
N GLY A 93 5.57 -0.29 13.17
CA GLY A 93 6.39 -1.41 13.61
C GLY A 93 7.73 -0.88 14.08
N LYS A 94 8.83 -1.42 13.59
CA LYS A 94 10.19 -0.88 13.78
C LYS A 94 10.33 0.50 13.13
N ASN A 95 9.78 0.67 11.93
CA ASN A 95 9.59 1.95 11.26
C ASN A 95 8.12 2.42 11.38
N THR A 96 7.84 3.59 10.84
CA THR A 96 6.49 4.13 10.78
C THR A 96 6.16 4.54 9.35
N VAL A 97 5.02 4.06 8.84
CA VAL A 97 4.46 4.42 7.55
C VAL A 97 3.20 5.25 7.79
N VAL A 98 3.07 6.38 7.11
CA VAL A 98 1.92 7.29 7.25
C VAL A 98 1.35 7.57 5.88
N PHE A 99 0.04 7.36 5.73
CA PHE A 99 -0.73 7.75 4.55
C PHE A 99 -1.72 8.83 4.95
N VAL A 100 -1.80 9.87 4.14
CA VAL A 100 -2.64 11.06 4.38
C VAL A 100 -3.70 11.21 3.29
N ASN A 101 -4.65 12.11 3.54
CA ASN A 101 -5.73 12.44 2.59
C ASN A 101 -6.57 11.22 2.17
N ILE A 102 -6.84 10.32 3.13
CA ILE A 102 -7.63 9.11 2.92
C ILE A 102 -9.11 9.45 3.03
N LEU A 103 -9.89 8.99 2.09
CA LEU A 103 -11.35 9.07 2.15
C LEU A 103 -11.95 7.72 2.55
N ILE A 104 -13.08 7.77 3.21
CA ILE A 104 -14.00 6.63 3.41
C ILE A 104 -15.17 6.86 2.46
N GLY A 105 -15.47 5.89 1.62
CA GLY A 105 -16.52 6.00 0.61
C GLY A 105 -16.76 4.70 -0.12
N GLU A 106 -17.34 4.80 -1.32
CA GLU A 106 -17.56 3.65 -2.20
C GLU A 106 -16.31 3.38 -3.06
N VAL A 107 -15.91 2.12 -3.10
CA VAL A 107 -14.82 1.65 -3.95
C VAL A 107 -15.39 0.80 -5.08
N TRP A 108 -15.20 1.25 -6.30
CA TRP A 108 -15.63 0.55 -7.50
C TRP A 108 -14.44 -0.17 -8.14
N VAL A 109 -14.59 -1.45 -8.42
CA VAL A 109 -13.62 -2.23 -9.20
C VAL A 109 -14.14 -2.36 -10.61
N CYS A 110 -13.50 -1.64 -11.54
CA CYS A 110 -13.83 -1.66 -12.96
C CYS A 110 -12.87 -2.61 -13.66
N SER A 111 -13.40 -3.67 -14.27
CA SER A 111 -12.62 -4.69 -14.96
C SER A 111 -13.42 -5.26 -16.13
N GLY A 112 -12.72 -5.76 -17.15
CA GLY A 112 -13.38 -6.33 -18.33
C GLY A 112 -12.41 -6.59 -19.46
N GLN A 113 -12.92 -6.40 -20.67
CA GLN A 113 -12.17 -6.54 -21.93
C GLN A 113 -11.78 -5.16 -22.49
N SER A 114 -11.47 -5.08 -23.78
CA SER A 114 -10.97 -3.89 -24.46
C SER A 114 -11.83 -2.62 -24.25
N ASN A 115 -13.14 -2.76 -24.08
CA ASN A 115 -14.01 -1.61 -23.82
C ASN A 115 -13.72 -0.93 -22.44
N MET A 116 -13.15 -1.68 -21.50
CA MET A 116 -12.73 -1.14 -20.21
C MET A 116 -11.35 -0.44 -20.29
N GLU A 117 -10.75 -0.40 -21.47
CA GLU A 117 -9.51 0.34 -21.72
C GLU A 117 -9.77 1.68 -22.43
N MET A 118 -11.05 1.97 -22.75
CA MET A 118 -11.43 3.22 -23.39
C MET A 118 -11.34 4.35 -22.36
N SER A 119 -10.35 5.19 -22.52
CA SER A 119 -10.11 6.31 -21.63
C SER A 119 -11.05 7.49 -21.89
N VAL A 120 -11.15 8.41 -20.94
CA VAL A 120 -12.03 9.58 -21.03
C VAL A 120 -11.76 10.41 -22.29
N VAL A 121 -10.50 10.55 -22.72
CA VAL A 121 -10.17 11.26 -23.95
C VAL A 121 -10.78 10.63 -25.21
N GLN A 122 -11.16 9.37 -25.17
CA GLN A 122 -11.80 8.64 -26.27
C GLN A 122 -13.33 8.61 -26.16
N SER A 123 -13.87 9.16 -25.07
CA SER A 123 -15.30 9.17 -24.82
C SER A 123 -16.03 10.25 -25.62
N ASN A 124 -17.37 10.17 -25.67
CA ASN A 124 -18.18 11.23 -26.23
C ASN A 124 -18.05 12.50 -25.38
N ASN A 125 -17.97 13.67 -26.04
CA ASN A 125 -17.83 14.98 -25.39
C ASN A 125 -16.57 15.12 -24.48
N ALA A 126 -15.49 14.42 -24.81
CA ALA A 126 -14.30 14.31 -24.02
C ALA A 126 -13.69 15.65 -23.57
N GLU A 127 -13.63 16.65 -24.48
CA GLU A 127 -13.09 17.97 -24.15
C GLU A 127 -13.79 18.62 -22.96
N ASN A 128 -15.13 18.61 -22.97
CA ASN A 128 -15.92 19.20 -21.91
C ASN A 128 -15.83 18.41 -20.62
N GLU A 129 -15.88 17.06 -20.69
CA GLU A 129 -15.75 16.17 -19.55
C GLU A 129 -14.40 16.36 -18.85
N ILE A 130 -13.31 16.45 -19.61
CA ILE A 130 -11.97 16.70 -19.10
C ILE A 130 -11.90 18.11 -18.47
N ALA A 131 -12.34 19.14 -19.19
CA ALA A 131 -12.24 20.52 -18.72
C ALA A 131 -13.01 20.77 -17.40
N THR A 132 -14.09 20.02 -17.18
CA THR A 132 -14.94 20.15 -15.98
C THR A 132 -14.61 19.16 -14.87
N ALA A 133 -13.65 18.25 -15.08
CA ALA A 133 -13.27 17.20 -14.14
C ALA A 133 -12.51 17.77 -12.91
N ASN A 134 -13.24 18.39 -12.00
CA ASN A 134 -12.70 18.88 -10.74
C ASN A 134 -13.50 18.27 -9.58
N PHE A 135 -13.24 16.99 -9.31
CA PHE A 135 -13.96 16.20 -8.32
C PHE A 135 -13.01 15.66 -7.24
N PRO A 136 -12.59 16.50 -6.27
CA PRO A 136 -11.57 16.11 -5.30
C PRO A 136 -12.00 14.97 -4.35
N LYS A 137 -13.27 14.58 -4.34
CA LYS A 137 -13.77 13.41 -3.61
C LYS A 137 -13.80 12.15 -4.46
N ILE A 138 -13.56 12.23 -5.76
CA ILE A 138 -13.36 11.06 -6.63
C ILE A 138 -11.86 10.79 -6.70
N ARG A 139 -11.49 9.54 -6.51
CA ARG A 139 -10.10 9.07 -6.59
C ARG A 139 -9.98 8.03 -7.68
N LEU A 140 -8.92 8.15 -8.43
CA LEU A 140 -8.62 7.30 -9.58
C LEU A 140 -7.42 6.42 -9.23
N PHE A 141 -7.52 5.13 -9.53
CA PHE A 141 -6.40 4.20 -9.38
C PHE A 141 -6.39 3.25 -10.57
N THR A 142 -5.34 3.32 -11.37
CA THR A 142 -5.17 2.40 -12.50
C THR A 142 -4.23 1.28 -12.10
N VAL A 143 -4.73 0.03 -12.15
CA VAL A 143 -3.90 -1.16 -11.97
C VAL A 143 -3.10 -1.40 -13.25
N PRO A 144 -1.76 -1.40 -13.19
CA PRO A 144 -0.94 -1.60 -14.38
C PRO A 144 -1.12 -3.01 -14.92
N LYS A 145 -1.15 -3.13 -16.25
CA LYS A 145 -1.17 -4.42 -16.93
C LYS A 145 0.16 -5.15 -16.67
N ASN A 146 0.08 -6.31 -16.07
CA ASN A 146 1.24 -7.14 -15.83
C ASN A 146 0.87 -8.61 -16.08
N VAL A 147 1.58 -9.25 -16.99
CA VAL A 147 1.45 -10.68 -17.25
C VAL A 147 2.34 -11.42 -16.26
N ALA A 148 1.73 -12.22 -15.40
CA ALA A 148 2.43 -13.03 -14.42
C ALA A 148 2.02 -14.50 -14.55
N GLN A 149 2.98 -15.39 -14.36
CA GLN A 149 2.71 -16.85 -14.39
C GLN A 149 1.94 -17.29 -13.14
N TYR A 150 2.10 -16.59 -12.02
CA TYR A 150 1.44 -16.86 -10.74
C TYR A 150 0.89 -15.55 -10.17
N PRO A 151 -0.14 -15.62 -9.30
CA PRO A 151 -0.64 -14.46 -8.58
C PRO A 151 0.48 -13.75 -7.81
N ASN A 152 0.54 -12.44 -7.92
CA ASN A 152 1.48 -11.62 -7.16
C ASN A 152 0.83 -11.13 -5.87
N ASP A 153 1.63 -10.99 -4.82
CA ASP A 153 1.18 -10.44 -3.53
C ASP A 153 1.03 -8.89 -3.56
N ASP A 154 1.57 -8.23 -4.61
CA ASP A 154 1.49 -6.78 -4.80
C ASP A 154 1.45 -6.43 -6.29
N ILE A 155 1.01 -5.23 -6.61
CA ILE A 155 1.03 -4.65 -7.95
C ILE A 155 2.39 -4.00 -8.23
N SER A 156 2.79 -3.93 -9.52
CA SER A 156 4.11 -3.44 -9.92
C SER A 156 4.26 -1.92 -9.75
N SER A 157 3.18 -1.17 -9.95
CA SER A 157 3.11 0.29 -9.79
C SER A 157 1.67 0.73 -9.61
N GLY A 158 1.45 2.02 -9.36
CA GLY A 158 0.14 2.65 -9.21
C GLY A 158 0.12 3.60 -8.04
N GLU A 159 -0.73 4.59 -8.13
CA GLU A 159 -1.02 5.57 -7.10
C GLU A 159 -2.46 6.03 -7.19
N TRP A 160 -3.00 6.47 -6.06
CA TRP A 160 -4.32 7.09 -6.01
C TRP A 160 -4.21 8.57 -6.36
N LEU A 161 -4.95 8.99 -7.36
CA LEU A 161 -4.98 10.37 -7.86
C LEU A 161 -6.34 11.00 -7.57
N GLU A 162 -6.35 12.30 -7.29
CA GLU A 162 -7.59 13.07 -7.29
C GLU A 162 -8.07 13.23 -8.74
N CYS A 163 -9.39 13.23 -8.94
CA CYS A 163 -9.97 13.48 -10.26
C CYS A 163 -9.86 14.96 -10.61
N THR A 164 -8.90 15.27 -11.48
CA THR A 164 -8.66 16.60 -12.05
C THR A 164 -8.63 16.52 -13.58
N PRO A 165 -8.67 17.64 -14.29
CA PRO A 165 -8.50 17.63 -15.75
C PRO A 165 -7.26 16.87 -16.22
N GLU A 166 -6.15 16.99 -15.49
CA GLU A 166 -4.88 16.35 -15.85
C GLU A 166 -4.88 14.84 -15.59
N THR A 167 -5.52 14.40 -14.52
CA THR A 167 -5.47 12.99 -14.09
C THR A 167 -6.53 12.12 -14.75
N VAL A 168 -7.66 12.71 -15.17
CA VAL A 168 -8.79 11.97 -15.74
C VAL A 168 -8.58 11.61 -17.22
N ILE A 169 -7.74 12.33 -17.96
CA ILE A 169 -7.58 12.20 -19.43
C ILE A 169 -7.42 10.74 -19.87
N ASN A 170 -6.49 10.04 -19.22
CA ASN A 170 -6.12 8.67 -19.57
C ASN A 170 -6.74 7.62 -18.62
N PHE A 171 -7.63 8.02 -17.75
CA PHE A 171 -8.35 7.08 -16.89
C PHE A 171 -9.46 6.38 -17.68
N SER A 172 -9.62 5.06 -17.47
CA SER A 172 -10.61 4.23 -18.12
C SER A 172 -11.56 3.58 -17.10
#